data_e6d95de81fb42d2def2cf5b5fc624505
#
_entry.id   e6d95de81fb42d2def2cf5b5fc624505
#
_cell.length_a   1.000
_cell.length_b   1.000
_cell.length_c   1.000
_cell.angle_alpha   90.00
_cell.angle_beta   90.00
_cell.angle_gamma   90.00
#
_symmetry.space_group_name_H-M   'P 1'
#
loop_
_entity.id
_entity.type
_entity.pdbx_description
1 polymer ?
#
loop_
_entity_poly.entity_id
_entity_poly.type
_entity_poly.pdbx_seq_one_letter_code
_entity_poly.pdbx_strand_id
1 'polypeptide(L)'
;MRKINSISVSIVRNTSFLFLCLLLIFKSTDVFAHADHDKVRYVSADGSDAGKCDNASAPCNSLSYAGLQSNKGDRIRVAAGNYVIDDVDTLFYLLSDLVPVEGGYDRELAFEEPNSKNITRLSGVPLEFAEKLADKGFTVIVDAKGVDIEQTKVIREKIQVYERLKVAKPASVCDNGFAGDHACENMDLLSHVPLSSFSTNPSAANDVWGFYDVNDDREYAILGLRNGVGVVEVTDPESPRMVGSLASQSTAWRDIKVYQHFNTETARWDSYAYVTADSASVGTMIIDLRSLPDEISVVSIDETDISAHNVYLSNVDYSLGVALNDVEPYLHIAGS
;
A
#
# COMPACT_ATOMS: atom_id res chain seq x y z
N MET A 1 9.66 23.41 -70.27
CA MET A 1 10.06 24.66 -69.66
C MET A 1 8.82 25.49 -69.31
N ARG A 2 8.44 25.53 -68.04
CA ARG A 2 7.44 26.48 -67.54
C ARG A 2 8.00 27.07 -66.22
N LYS A 3 8.10 28.42 -66.24
CA LYS A 3 8.56 29.26 -65.14
C LYS A 3 7.51 29.26 -64.03
N ILE A 4 7.95 29.08 -62.79
CA ILE A 4 7.13 29.26 -61.57
C ILE A 4 7.43 30.65 -61.04
N ASN A 5 6.38 31.46 -60.90
CA ASN A 5 6.43 32.82 -60.35
C ASN A 5 6.63 32.82 -58.84
N SER A 6 7.47 33.71 -58.38
CA SER A 6 7.71 34.04 -57.00
C SER A 6 6.48 34.71 -56.37
N ILE A 7 6.03 34.18 -55.24
CA ILE A 7 5.05 34.80 -54.36
C ILE A 7 5.81 35.51 -53.23
N SER A 8 5.69 36.86 -53.22
CA SER A 8 6.18 37.69 -52.12
C SER A 8 5.23 37.60 -50.94
N VAL A 9 5.70 37.15 -49.80
CA VAL A 9 4.97 37.21 -48.54
C VAL A 9 5.42 38.45 -47.78
N SER A 10 4.51 39.41 -47.64
CA SER A 10 4.71 40.59 -46.78
C SER A 10 4.55 40.19 -45.30
N ILE A 11 5.63 40.32 -44.54
CA ILE A 11 5.59 40.12 -43.08
C ILE A 11 5.07 41.41 -42.46
N VAL A 12 3.82 41.38 -41.97
CA VAL A 12 3.28 42.43 -41.10
C VAL A 12 3.74 42.13 -39.67
N ARG A 13 4.65 42.97 -39.18
CA ARG A 13 5.11 42.93 -37.78
C ARG A 13 3.99 43.40 -36.88
N ASN A 14 3.29 42.48 -36.21
CA ASN A 14 2.36 42.79 -35.15
C ASN A 14 3.02 42.51 -33.80
N THR A 15 3.67 43.52 -33.22
CA THR A 15 4.43 43.45 -31.95
C THR A 15 3.56 43.32 -30.72
N SER A 16 2.23 43.32 -30.87
CA SER A 16 1.29 43.14 -29.74
C SER A 16 0.97 41.70 -29.38
N PHE A 17 1.36 40.70 -30.20
CA PHE A 17 1.08 39.29 -29.90
C PHE A 17 2.17 38.60 -29.07
N LEU A 18 3.35 39.22 -28.96
CA LEU A 18 4.46 38.65 -28.20
C LEU A 18 4.32 38.86 -26.68
N PHE A 19 3.48 39.80 -26.22
CA PHE A 19 3.31 40.08 -24.80
C PHE A 19 2.21 39.23 -24.10
N LEU A 20 1.33 38.60 -24.87
CA LEU A 20 0.27 37.75 -24.33
C LEU A 20 0.69 36.28 -24.19
N CYS A 21 1.74 35.85 -24.88
CA CYS A 21 2.28 34.48 -24.76
C CYS A 21 3.27 34.31 -23.57
N LEU A 22 3.75 35.40 -22.96
CA LEU A 22 4.72 35.34 -21.85
C LEU A 22 4.05 35.27 -20.47
N LEU A 23 2.73 35.34 -20.38
CA LEU A 23 1.97 35.26 -19.09
C LEU A 23 1.27 33.92 -18.89
N LEU A 24 1.44 32.95 -19.77
CA LEU A 24 1.09 31.55 -19.54
C LEU A 24 2.35 30.75 -19.18
N ILE A 25 3.13 31.24 -18.24
CA ILE A 25 3.94 30.34 -17.44
C ILE A 25 2.89 29.56 -16.59
N PHE A 26 2.41 28.46 -17.17
CA PHE A 26 1.77 27.43 -16.40
C PHE A 26 2.75 27.11 -15.26
N LYS A 27 2.38 27.48 -14.05
CA LYS A 27 2.86 26.70 -12.90
C LYS A 27 2.45 25.30 -13.25
N SER A 28 3.37 24.46 -13.69
CA SER A 28 3.22 23.03 -13.61
C SER A 28 3.00 22.79 -12.11
N THR A 29 1.75 22.72 -11.69
CA THR A 29 1.44 21.99 -10.48
C THR A 29 1.90 20.59 -10.81
N ASP A 30 2.95 20.13 -10.17
CA ASP A 30 3.34 18.74 -10.20
C ASP A 30 2.09 17.96 -9.82
N VAL A 31 1.42 17.40 -10.82
CA VAL A 31 0.31 16.48 -10.62
C VAL A 31 0.98 15.17 -10.26
N PHE A 32 1.31 15.00 -9.00
CA PHE A 32 1.67 13.71 -8.46
C PHE A 32 0.42 12.83 -8.57
N ALA A 33 0.41 11.91 -9.51
CA ALA A 33 -0.72 11.02 -9.79
C ALA A 33 -1.07 10.12 -8.58
N HIS A 34 -0.18 10.01 -7.57
CA HIS A 34 -0.27 9.11 -6.43
C HIS A 34 0.18 9.72 -5.10
N ALA A 35 0.06 11.02 -4.94
CA ALA A 35 0.71 11.78 -3.87
C ALA A 35 0.08 11.64 -2.46
N ASP A 36 -1.02 10.90 -2.28
CA ASP A 36 -1.78 10.94 -1.03
C ASP A 36 -1.83 9.60 -0.28
N HIS A 37 -0.71 8.90 -0.24
CA HIS A 37 -0.50 7.71 0.59
C HIS A 37 0.82 7.81 1.36
N ASP A 38 1.02 6.95 2.36
CA ASP A 38 2.22 6.92 3.22
C ASP A 38 2.48 8.24 3.97
N LYS A 39 1.42 9.00 4.25
CA LYS A 39 1.51 10.28 4.96
C LYS A 39 1.40 10.11 6.47
N VAL A 40 1.94 11.09 7.17
CA VAL A 40 1.64 11.28 8.58
C VAL A 40 0.48 12.25 8.69
N ARG A 41 -0.57 11.88 9.44
CA ARG A 41 -1.68 12.74 9.82
C ARG A 41 -1.48 13.17 11.25
N TYR A 42 -1.64 14.46 11.53
CA TYR A 42 -1.34 15.06 12.81
C TYR A 42 -2.62 15.51 13.51
N VAL A 43 -2.75 15.14 14.78
CA VAL A 43 -3.91 15.49 15.62
C VAL A 43 -3.43 16.18 16.89
N SER A 44 -4.04 17.33 17.22
CA SER A 44 -3.82 18.05 18.46
C SER A 44 -5.14 18.62 18.98
N ALA A 45 -5.36 18.57 20.30
CA ALA A 45 -6.59 19.06 20.94
C ALA A 45 -6.89 20.56 20.69
N ASP A 46 -5.88 21.33 20.34
CA ASP A 46 -5.97 22.73 19.92
C ASP A 46 -5.86 22.93 18.40
N GLY A 47 -5.96 21.85 17.61
CA GLY A 47 -6.01 21.85 16.16
C GLY A 47 -7.34 22.30 15.58
N SER A 48 -7.50 22.15 14.27
CA SER A 48 -8.75 22.45 13.56
C SER A 48 -9.04 21.40 12.51
N ASP A 49 -10.25 20.83 12.48
CA ASP A 49 -10.68 19.84 11.50
C ASP A 49 -10.87 20.48 10.13
N ALA A 50 -9.75 20.62 9.40
CA ALA A 50 -9.67 21.20 8.08
C ALA A 50 -8.52 20.59 7.27
N GLY A 51 -8.68 20.52 5.95
CA GLY A 51 -7.67 19.97 5.03
C GLY A 51 -7.39 18.50 5.24
N LYS A 52 -6.16 18.07 4.98
CA LYS A 52 -5.74 16.66 5.00
C LYS A 52 -5.06 16.20 6.28
N CYS A 53 -4.92 17.04 7.28
CA CYS A 53 -4.19 16.76 8.54
C CYS A 53 -2.71 16.41 8.34
N ASP A 54 -2.11 16.65 7.21
CA ASP A 54 -0.74 16.25 6.84
C ASP A 54 0.33 17.32 7.14
N ASN A 55 -0.05 18.39 7.81
CA ASN A 55 0.83 19.47 8.23
C ASN A 55 0.95 19.53 9.76
N ALA A 56 2.13 19.22 10.28
CA ALA A 56 2.41 19.26 11.73
C ALA A 56 2.18 20.65 12.37
N SER A 57 2.36 21.74 11.61
CA SER A 57 2.11 23.10 12.08
C SER A 57 0.63 23.47 12.13
N ALA A 58 -0.23 22.73 11.40
CA ALA A 58 -1.67 22.94 11.33
C ALA A 58 -2.40 21.59 11.49
N PRO A 59 -2.28 20.92 12.66
CA PRO A 59 -2.89 19.62 12.89
C PRO A 59 -4.41 19.72 12.95
N CYS A 60 -5.08 18.60 12.71
CA CYS A 60 -6.51 18.47 12.92
C CYS A 60 -6.84 18.35 14.42
N ASN A 61 -8.11 18.60 14.76
CA ASN A 61 -8.55 18.57 16.15
C ASN A 61 -8.97 17.17 16.61
N SER A 62 -9.69 16.41 15.75
CA SER A 62 -10.30 15.15 16.14
C SER A 62 -9.66 13.94 15.44
N LEU A 63 -9.65 12.82 16.15
CA LEU A 63 -9.23 11.52 15.62
C LEU A 63 -10.16 11.02 14.51
N SER A 64 -11.47 11.26 14.64
CA SER A 64 -12.46 10.88 13.65
C SER A 64 -12.22 11.59 12.30
N TYR A 65 -11.96 12.89 12.34
CA TYR A 65 -11.66 13.63 11.12
C TYR A 65 -10.34 13.17 10.49
N ALA A 66 -9.28 13.00 11.29
CA ALA A 66 -8.00 12.49 10.77
C ALA A 66 -8.12 11.08 10.18
N GLY A 67 -8.92 10.20 10.78
CA GLY A 67 -9.23 8.89 10.24
C GLY A 67 -9.90 8.95 8.87
N LEU A 68 -10.86 9.87 8.67
CA LEU A 68 -11.51 10.11 7.37
C LEU A 68 -10.56 10.69 6.30
N GLN A 69 -9.48 11.37 6.71
CA GLN A 69 -8.47 11.89 5.79
C GLN A 69 -7.37 10.87 5.48
N SER A 70 -7.33 9.75 6.20
CA SER A 70 -6.26 8.77 6.08
C SER A 70 -6.46 7.89 4.85
N ASN A 71 -5.37 7.64 4.15
CA ASN A 71 -5.28 6.77 2.99
C ASN A 71 -4.36 5.56 3.27
N LYS A 72 -4.21 4.72 2.26
CA LYS A 72 -3.37 3.53 2.32
C LYS A 72 -1.95 3.89 2.75
N GLY A 73 -1.46 3.22 3.79
CA GLY A 73 -0.11 3.44 4.31
C GLY A 73 0.05 4.63 5.25
N ASP A 74 -0.98 5.45 5.44
CA ASP A 74 -0.92 6.56 6.39
C ASP A 74 -0.82 6.08 7.84
N ARG A 75 -0.36 6.98 8.69
CA ARG A 75 -0.32 6.84 10.15
C ARG A 75 -0.81 8.12 10.81
N ILE A 76 -1.39 8.02 12.00
CA ILE A 76 -1.88 9.18 12.75
C ILE A 76 -1.00 9.38 13.99
N ARG A 77 -0.42 10.56 14.16
CA ARG A 77 0.31 10.98 15.34
C ARG A 77 -0.53 11.94 16.16
N VAL A 78 -0.71 11.61 17.45
CA VAL A 78 -1.60 12.36 18.35
C VAL A 78 -0.79 13.04 19.44
N ALA A 79 -0.90 14.36 19.53
CA ALA A 79 -0.24 15.14 20.56
C ALA A 79 -0.82 14.86 21.97
N ALA A 80 -0.05 15.20 22.99
CA ALA A 80 -0.54 15.27 24.36
C ALA A 80 -1.81 16.12 24.46
N GLY A 81 -2.82 15.62 25.18
CA GLY A 81 -4.12 16.29 25.27
C GLY A 81 -5.22 15.35 25.75
N ASN A 82 -6.47 15.85 25.73
CA ASN A 82 -7.65 15.07 26.06
C ASN A 82 -8.54 14.96 24.82
N TYR A 83 -8.89 13.75 24.46
CA TYR A 83 -9.71 13.44 23.27
C TYR A 83 -10.93 12.61 23.66
N VAL A 84 -12.07 12.95 23.10
CA VAL A 84 -13.31 12.23 23.32
C VAL A 84 -13.55 11.33 22.12
N ILE A 85 -13.76 10.04 22.37
CA ILE A 85 -14.14 9.07 21.36
C ILE A 85 -15.66 8.88 21.50
N ASP A 86 -16.40 9.35 20.53
CA ASP A 86 -17.87 9.35 20.56
C ASP A 86 -18.52 8.53 19.46
N ASP A 87 -17.72 7.88 18.61
CA ASP A 87 -18.19 6.99 17.56
C ASP A 87 -17.41 5.66 17.52
N VAL A 88 -18.10 4.62 17.09
CA VAL A 88 -17.57 3.24 17.04
C VAL A 88 -16.49 3.07 15.97
N ASP A 89 -16.55 3.84 14.89
CA ASP A 89 -15.61 3.69 13.78
C ASP A 89 -14.23 4.26 14.16
N THR A 90 -14.19 5.42 14.83
CA THR A 90 -12.95 5.96 15.41
C THR A 90 -12.35 4.99 16.44
N LEU A 91 -13.17 4.40 17.30
CA LEU A 91 -12.70 3.39 18.25
C LEU A 91 -12.16 2.15 17.54
N PHE A 92 -12.80 1.73 16.46
CA PHE A 92 -12.30 0.61 15.65
C PHE A 92 -10.94 0.92 15.01
N TYR A 93 -10.71 2.12 14.47
CA TYR A 93 -9.39 2.53 13.96
C TYR A 93 -8.31 2.54 15.04
N LEU A 94 -8.62 3.01 16.23
CA LEU A 94 -7.70 2.97 17.38
C LEU A 94 -7.31 1.54 17.79
N LEU A 95 -8.25 0.61 17.71
CA LEU A 95 -8.08 -0.78 18.15
C LEU A 95 -7.59 -1.72 17.06
N SER A 96 -7.84 -1.40 15.79
CA SER A 96 -7.32 -2.14 14.65
C SER A 96 -5.91 -1.63 14.27
N ASP A 97 -5.23 -2.36 13.40
CA ASP A 97 -3.94 -1.96 12.83
C ASP A 97 -4.08 -1.49 11.36
N LEU A 98 -5.31 -1.17 10.94
CA LEU A 98 -5.59 -0.72 9.57
C LEU A 98 -4.93 0.62 9.26
N VAL A 99 -4.99 1.55 10.20
CA VAL A 99 -4.23 2.80 10.19
C VAL A 99 -3.52 2.88 11.53
N PRO A 100 -2.18 2.84 11.58
CA PRO A 100 -1.45 3.02 12.84
C PRO A 100 -1.77 4.37 13.49
N VAL A 101 -2.27 4.35 14.73
CA VAL A 101 -2.59 5.53 15.52
C VAL A 101 -1.77 5.50 16.79
N GLU A 102 -0.96 6.52 17.02
CA GLU A 102 -0.01 6.58 18.13
C GLU A 102 -0.14 7.90 18.91
N GLY A 103 -0.21 7.80 20.22
CA GLY A 103 -0.21 8.94 21.15
C GLY A 103 1.18 9.29 21.69
N GLY A 104 1.25 10.27 22.59
CA GLY A 104 2.49 10.64 23.28
C GLY A 104 3.37 11.63 22.53
N TYR A 105 2.87 12.25 21.47
CA TYR A 105 3.63 13.25 20.72
C TYR A 105 3.54 14.65 21.33
N ASP A 106 4.51 15.49 20.98
CA ASP A 106 4.54 16.91 21.32
C ASP A 106 4.34 17.75 20.05
N ARG A 107 3.29 18.59 20.07
CA ARG A 107 3.02 19.52 18.96
C ARG A 107 4.12 20.55 18.78
N GLU A 108 4.69 21.06 19.87
CA GLU A 108 5.75 22.08 19.82
C GLU A 108 7.05 21.52 19.22
N LEU A 109 7.25 20.21 19.34
CA LEU A 109 8.35 19.48 18.70
C LEU A 109 7.97 18.86 17.34
N ALA A 110 6.95 19.41 16.67
CA ALA A 110 6.50 18.99 15.34
C ALA A 110 6.19 17.49 15.23
N PHE A 111 5.75 16.83 16.31
CA PHE A 111 5.42 15.40 16.37
C PHE A 111 6.59 14.49 15.96
N GLU A 112 7.84 14.87 16.25
CA GLU A 112 9.00 14.07 15.81
C GLU A 112 9.05 12.70 16.48
N GLU A 113 9.05 12.65 17.83
CA GLU A 113 9.15 11.43 18.60
C GLU A 113 8.15 11.37 19.75
N PRO A 114 7.55 10.20 20.02
CA PRO A 114 6.67 10.05 21.19
C PRO A 114 7.47 10.01 22.48
N ASN A 115 6.89 10.56 23.54
CA ASN A 115 7.51 10.57 24.87
C ASN A 115 6.47 10.24 25.94
N SER A 116 6.80 9.37 26.87
CA SER A 116 5.90 8.97 27.97
C SER A 116 5.47 10.10 28.92
N LYS A 117 6.14 11.25 28.86
CA LYS A 117 5.74 12.46 29.59
C LYS A 117 4.59 13.20 28.88
N ASN A 118 4.43 12.99 27.58
CA ASN A 118 3.39 13.60 26.76
C ASN A 118 2.13 12.73 26.87
N ILE A 119 1.26 13.04 27.83
CA ILE A 119 0.12 12.19 28.13
C ILE A 119 -1.04 12.48 27.18
N THR A 120 -1.39 11.52 26.33
CA THR A 120 -2.55 11.56 25.46
C THR A 120 -3.69 10.77 26.10
N ARG A 121 -4.77 11.46 26.53
CA ARG A 121 -5.89 10.85 27.26
C ARG A 121 -7.07 10.65 26.34
N LEU A 122 -7.66 9.43 26.42
CA LEU A 122 -8.88 9.08 25.70
C LEU A 122 -10.03 8.87 26.69
N SER A 123 -11.17 9.53 26.47
CA SER A 123 -12.45 9.27 27.13
C SER A 123 -13.45 8.69 26.12
N GLY A 124 -14.51 8.03 26.61
CA GLY A 124 -15.47 7.30 25.76
C GLY A 124 -14.97 5.92 25.29
N VAL A 125 -13.88 5.42 25.87
CA VAL A 125 -13.27 4.14 25.52
C VAL A 125 -13.58 3.12 26.62
N PRO A 126 -14.07 1.90 26.27
CA PRO A 126 -14.24 0.82 27.27
C PRO A 126 -12.92 0.43 27.92
N LEU A 127 -12.96 0.28 29.25
CA LEU A 127 -11.76 0.00 30.07
C LEU A 127 -11.02 -1.28 29.64
N GLU A 128 -11.74 -2.26 29.10
CA GLU A 128 -11.13 -3.52 28.62
C GLU A 128 -10.08 -3.31 27.51
N PHE A 129 -10.11 -2.19 26.81
CA PHE A 129 -9.14 -1.84 25.76
C PHE A 129 -7.97 -0.98 26.25
N ALA A 130 -7.93 -0.65 27.54
CA ALA A 130 -6.94 0.28 28.08
C ALA A 130 -5.49 -0.22 27.91
N GLU A 131 -5.23 -1.51 28.12
CA GLU A 131 -3.90 -2.11 27.96
C GLU A 131 -3.43 -2.02 26.51
N LYS A 132 -4.27 -2.44 25.54
CA LYS A 132 -3.96 -2.35 24.11
C LYS A 132 -3.68 -0.92 23.65
N LEU A 133 -4.38 0.06 24.20
CA LEU A 133 -4.18 1.47 23.88
C LEU A 133 -2.99 2.08 24.60
N ALA A 134 -2.61 1.57 25.78
CA ALA A 134 -1.40 1.98 26.48
C ALA A 134 -0.14 1.65 25.65
N ASP A 135 -0.11 0.51 25.00
CA ASP A 135 0.98 0.10 24.09
C ASP A 135 1.14 1.07 22.88
N LYS A 136 0.05 1.76 22.53
CA LYS A 136 0.02 2.79 21.48
C LYS A 136 0.23 4.22 22.00
N GLY A 137 0.61 4.39 23.28
CA GLY A 137 0.91 5.68 23.91
C GLY A 137 -0.31 6.46 24.43
N PHE A 138 -1.46 5.78 24.64
CA PHE A 138 -2.67 6.40 25.17
C PHE A 138 -2.95 6.04 26.60
N THR A 139 -3.62 6.93 27.34
CA THR A 139 -4.15 6.69 28.67
C THR A 139 -5.68 6.77 28.60
N VAL A 140 -6.37 5.68 28.93
CA VAL A 140 -7.84 5.64 28.95
C VAL A 140 -8.35 6.23 30.26
N ILE A 141 -9.30 7.20 30.16
CA ILE A 141 -10.05 7.74 31.30
C ILE A 141 -11.41 7.09 31.32
N VAL A 142 -11.74 6.47 32.45
CA VAL A 142 -13.06 5.83 32.65
C VAL A 142 -14.13 6.92 32.76
N ASP A 143 -15.15 6.82 31.91
CA ASP A 143 -16.32 7.69 31.92
C ASP A 143 -17.61 6.94 31.59
N ALA A 144 -18.75 7.63 31.60
CA ALA A 144 -20.04 7.00 31.38
C ALA A 144 -20.21 6.45 29.95
N LYS A 145 -19.57 7.05 28.92
CA LYS A 145 -19.60 6.57 27.54
C LYS A 145 -18.81 5.29 27.38
N GLY A 146 -17.61 5.23 28.00
CA GLY A 146 -16.75 4.04 27.95
C GLY A 146 -17.35 2.82 28.68
N VAL A 147 -18.38 3.00 29.49
CA VAL A 147 -19.13 1.90 30.13
C VAL A 147 -20.48 1.64 29.48
N ASP A 148 -20.80 2.31 28.35
CA ASP A 148 -22.02 2.04 27.58
C ASP A 148 -22.00 0.62 27.01
N ILE A 149 -22.99 -0.18 27.43
CA ILE A 149 -23.04 -1.59 27.11
C ILE A 149 -23.26 -1.85 25.62
N GLU A 150 -24.11 -1.07 24.97
CA GLU A 150 -24.45 -1.28 23.55
C GLU A 150 -23.26 -0.91 22.66
N GLN A 151 -22.62 0.23 22.88
CA GLN A 151 -21.41 0.61 22.14
C GLN A 151 -20.25 -0.37 22.36
N THR A 152 -20.06 -0.80 23.59
CA THR A 152 -19.05 -1.82 23.95
C THR A 152 -19.32 -3.14 23.23
N LYS A 153 -20.57 -3.55 23.11
CA LYS A 153 -20.93 -4.76 22.36
C LYS A 153 -20.61 -4.63 20.88
N VAL A 154 -21.03 -3.55 20.24
CA VAL A 154 -20.79 -3.31 18.81
C VAL A 154 -19.29 -3.28 18.47
N ILE A 155 -18.48 -2.58 19.26
CA ILE A 155 -17.02 -2.55 19.01
C ILE A 155 -16.36 -3.90 19.23
N ARG A 156 -16.78 -4.65 20.25
CA ARG A 156 -16.25 -6.00 20.50
C ARG A 156 -16.57 -6.94 19.34
N GLU A 157 -17.78 -6.90 18.80
CA GLU A 157 -18.17 -7.70 17.64
C GLU A 157 -17.34 -7.31 16.39
N LYS A 158 -17.17 -6.00 16.10
CA LYS A 158 -16.32 -5.54 15.00
C LYS A 158 -14.86 -6.03 15.13
N ILE A 159 -14.27 -5.90 16.32
CA ILE A 159 -12.89 -6.38 16.55
C ILE A 159 -12.80 -7.90 16.44
N GLN A 160 -13.78 -8.65 16.93
CA GLN A 160 -13.78 -10.12 16.77
C GLN A 160 -13.86 -10.51 15.29
N VAL A 161 -14.68 -9.85 14.47
CA VAL A 161 -14.72 -10.09 13.01
C VAL A 161 -13.35 -9.80 12.41
N TYR A 162 -12.77 -8.64 12.70
CA TYR A 162 -11.46 -8.23 12.21
C TYR A 162 -10.35 -9.25 12.54
N GLU A 163 -10.31 -9.72 13.78
CA GLU A 163 -9.31 -10.73 14.18
C GLU A 163 -9.55 -12.09 13.50
N ARG A 164 -10.82 -12.50 13.29
CA ARG A 164 -11.10 -13.72 12.53
C ARG A 164 -10.66 -13.62 11.06
N LEU A 165 -10.69 -12.44 10.44
CA LEU A 165 -10.23 -12.25 9.07
C LEU A 165 -8.69 -12.32 8.94
N LYS A 166 -7.94 -12.25 10.03
CA LYS A 166 -6.47 -12.31 10.05
C LYS A 166 -5.89 -13.72 10.18
N VAL A 167 -6.71 -14.74 10.35
CA VAL A 167 -6.23 -16.12 10.54
C VAL A 167 -6.42 -16.96 9.28
N ALA A 168 -5.62 -18.00 9.12
CA ALA A 168 -5.75 -18.94 8.01
C ALA A 168 -7.16 -19.57 7.96
N LYS A 169 -7.69 -19.75 6.74
CA LYS A 169 -8.99 -20.36 6.50
C LYS A 169 -8.86 -21.51 5.51
N PRO A 170 -9.57 -22.62 5.74
CA PRO A 170 -9.72 -23.67 4.75
C PRO A 170 -10.71 -23.25 3.64
N ALA A 171 -10.83 -24.09 2.63
CA ALA A 171 -11.85 -23.96 1.59
C ALA A 171 -13.26 -23.85 2.18
N SER A 172 -14.08 -22.98 1.61
CA SER A 172 -15.48 -22.78 1.99
C SER A 172 -16.29 -22.37 0.79
N VAL A 173 -17.42 -23.02 0.56
CA VAL A 173 -18.38 -22.69 -0.49
C VAL A 173 -19.08 -21.37 -0.13
N CYS A 174 -19.36 -20.56 -1.15
CA CYS A 174 -20.17 -19.36 -1.02
C CYS A 174 -21.64 -19.73 -0.81
N ASP A 175 -22.12 -19.60 0.42
CA ASP A 175 -23.51 -19.85 0.79
C ASP A 175 -24.10 -18.64 1.52
N ASN A 176 -25.30 -18.22 1.13
CA ASN A 176 -26.00 -17.09 1.72
C ASN A 176 -25.17 -15.78 1.80
N GLY A 177 -24.28 -15.55 0.82
CA GLY A 177 -23.43 -14.36 0.72
C GLY A 177 -22.14 -14.42 1.52
N PHE A 178 -21.79 -15.60 2.07
CA PHE A 178 -20.55 -15.79 2.83
C PHE A 178 -19.86 -17.12 2.47
N ALA A 179 -18.53 -17.05 2.30
CA ALA A 179 -17.63 -18.20 2.28
C ALA A 179 -16.80 -18.16 3.58
N GLY A 180 -17.23 -18.91 4.59
CA GLY A 180 -16.72 -18.78 5.95
C GLY A 180 -17.01 -17.39 6.55
N ASP A 181 -15.96 -16.63 6.92
CA ASP A 181 -16.09 -15.27 7.44
C ASP A 181 -16.02 -14.18 6.33
N HIS A 182 -15.79 -14.56 5.08
CA HIS A 182 -15.62 -13.64 3.96
C HIS A 182 -16.93 -13.45 3.19
N ALA A 183 -17.30 -12.20 2.91
CA ALA A 183 -18.42 -11.90 2.02
C ALA A 183 -18.11 -12.42 0.61
N CYS A 184 -19.08 -13.04 -0.05
CA CYS A 184 -18.92 -13.63 -1.37
C CYS A 184 -20.19 -13.48 -2.21
N GLU A 185 -20.01 -13.51 -3.53
CA GLU A 185 -21.06 -13.60 -4.52
C GLU A 185 -20.58 -14.44 -5.70
N ASN A 186 -21.15 -15.64 -5.87
CA ASN A 186 -20.81 -16.58 -6.94
C ASN A 186 -19.30 -16.98 -7.00
N MET A 187 -18.61 -16.97 -5.87
CA MET A 187 -17.18 -17.29 -5.79
C MET A 187 -16.87 -17.95 -4.44
N ASP A 188 -16.31 -19.16 -4.47
CA ASP A 188 -15.89 -19.89 -3.30
C ASP A 188 -14.53 -19.38 -2.79
N LEU A 189 -14.28 -19.51 -1.49
CA LEU A 189 -12.97 -19.35 -0.89
C LEU A 189 -12.24 -20.69 -1.00
N LEU A 190 -11.09 -20.75 -1.66
CA LEU A 190 -10.28 -21.96 -1.71
C LEU A 190 -9.34 -22.06 -0.51
N SER A 191 -8.72 -20.94 -0.12
CA SER A 191 -7.92 -20.82 1.10
C SER A 191 -7.68 -19.35 1.46
N HIS A 192 -7.22 -19.09 2.68
CA HIS A 192 -6.73 -17.79 3.09
C HIS A 192 -5.38 -17.95 3.81
N VAL A 193 -4.35 -17.33 3.26
CA VAL A 193 -3.00 -17.24 3.84
C VAL A 193 -2.87 -15.91 4.55
N PRO A 194 -2.75 -15.87 5.89
CA PRO A 194 -2.65 -14.61 6.62
C PRO A 194 -1.27 -13.95 6.46
N LEU A 195 -1.22 -12.63 6.63
CA LEU A 195 0.02 -11.86 6.55
C LEU A 195 1.09 -12.32 7.55
N SER A 196 0.69 -12.85 8.69
CA SER A 196 1.58 -13.43 9.70
C SER A 196 2.33 -14.69 9.25
N SER A 197 1.95 -15.28 8.11
CA SER A 197 2.67 -16.42 7.51
C SER A 197 3.96 -16.00 6.81
N PHE A 198 4.13 -14.71 6.49
CA PHE A 198 5.33 -14.19 5.84
C PHE A 198 6.40 -13.85 6.88
N SER A 199 7.64 -14.32 6.68
CA SER A 199 8.75 -14.12 7.63
C SER A 199 9.15 -12.65 7.83
N THR A 200 8.82 -11.78 6.88
CA THR A 200 9.01 -10.32 6.98
C THR A 200 7.96 -9.65 7.88
N ASN A 201 6.95 -10.37 8.34
CA ASN A 201 5.87 -9.87 9.20
C ASN A 201 5.23 -8.56 8.69
N PRO A 202 4.69 -8.54 7.47
CA PRO A 202 4.12 -7.34 6.87
C PRO A 202 2.82 -6.93 7.55
N SER A 203 2.58 -5.61 7.65
CA SER A 203 1.30 -5.07 8.14
C SER A 203 0.20 -5.00 7.08
N ALA A 204 0.57 -5.10 5.79
CA ALA A 204 -0.34 -5.06 4.66
C ALA A 204 0.27 -5.71 3.43
N ALA A 205 -0.58 -6.10 2.49
CA ALA A 205 -0.23 -6.46 1.12
C ALA A 205 -0.92 -5.50 0.15
N ASN A 206 -0.43 -5.45 -1.09
CA ASN A 206 -1.00 -4.57 -2.11
C ASN A 206 -1.28 -5.28 -3.43
N ASP A 207 -0.27 -5.49 -4.24
CA ASP A 207 -0.41 -6.11 -5.55
C ASP A 207 -0.17 -7.63 -5.49
N VAL A 208 -0.66 -8.34 -6.50
CA VAL A 208 -0.40 -9.77 -6.68
C VAL A 208 -0.20 -10.08 -8.15
N TRP A 209 0.80 -10.87 -8.46
CA TRP A 209 1.05 -11.40 -9.79
C TRP A 209 1.03 -12.92 -9.79
N GLY A 210 0.24 -13.51 -10.71
CA GLY A 210 0.24 -14.97 -10.96
C GLY A 210 1.44 -15.36 -11.84
N PHE A 211 2.12 -16.41 -11.47
CA PHE A 211 3.26 -16.95 -12.21
C PHE A 211 3.11 -18.46 -12.36
N TYR A 212 3.24 -18.95 -13.61
CA TYR A 212 3.30 -20.36 -13.95
C TYR A 212 4.74 -20.74 -14.33
N ASP A 213 5.36 -21.60 -13.53
CA ASP A 213 6.71 -22.10 -13.81
C ASP A 213 6.66 -23.24 -14.86
N VAL A 214 7.19 -22.95 -16.04
CA VAL A 214 7.20 -23.89 -17.18
C VAL A 214 8.13 -25.09 -16.93
N ASN A 215 9.07 -25.02 -15.98
CA ASN A 215 9.96 -26.13 -15.68
C ASN A 215 9.26 -27.27 -14.94
N ASP A 216 8.39 -26.94 -14.01
CA ASP A 216 7.88 -27.88 -13.02
C ASP A 216 6.34 -27.95 -13.00
N ASP A 217 5.65 -27.25 -13.93
CA ASP A 217 4.18 -27.17 -14.04
C ASP A 217 3.51 -26.70 -12.73
N ARG A 218 4.10 -25.68 -12.08
CA ARG A 218 3.63 -25.15 -10.81
C ARG A 218 3.14 -23.72 -10.93
N GLU A 219 2.16 -23.38 -10.11
CA GLU A 219 1.59 -22.04 -10.04
C GLU A 219 1.99 -21.33 -8.74
N TYR A 220 2.32 -20.06 -8.87
CA TYR A 220 2.73 -19.20 -7.75
C TYR A 220 1.97 -17.89 -7.76
N ALA A 221 1.66 -17.40 -6.55
CA ALA A 221 1.24 -16.04 -6.32
C ALA A 221 2.45 -15.26 -5.73
N ILE A 222 2.84 -14.19 -6.40
CA ILE A 222 3.89 -13.26 -5.96
C ILE A 222 3.19 -12.01 -5.45
N LEU A 223 3.36 -11.69 -4.16
CA LEU A 223 2.65 -10.62 -3.48
C LEU A 223 3.57 -9.46 -3.17
N GLY A 224 3.14 -8.26 -3.51
CA GLY A 224 3.71 -7.03 -2.98
C GLY A 224 3.29 -6.87 -1.52
N LEU A 225 4.26 -6.89 -0.62
CA LEU A 225 4.07 -6.67 0.81
C LEU A 225 4.51 -5.26 1.18
N ARG A 226 3.93 -4.68 2.25
CA ARG A 226 4.32 -3.35 2.69
C ARG A 226 5.83 -3.20 2.90
N ASN A 227 6.49 -4.21 3.41
CA ASN A 227 7.92 -4.22 3.74
C ASN A 227 8.72 -5.25 2.94
N GLY A 228 8.24 -5.62 1.74
CA GLY A 228 8.94 -6.59 0.91
C GLY A 228 8.09 -7.27 -0.14
N VAL A 229 8.44 -8.50 -0.46
CA VAL A 229 7.77 -9.36 -1.43
C VAL A 229 7.62 -10.75 -0.84
N GLY A 230 6.46 -11.40 -1.05
CA GLY A 230 6.21 -12.77 -0.65
C GLY A 230 5.88 -13.67 -1.84
N VAL A 231 6.23 -14.94 -1.77
CA VAL A 231 5.90 -15.94 -2.79
C VAL A 231 5.22 -17.13 -2.13
N VAL A 232 4.07 -17.50 -2.70
CA VAL A 232 3.24 -18.65 -2.27
C VAL A 232 3.01 -19.56 -3.47
N GLU A 233 3.29 -20.84 -3.31
CA GLU A 233 2.88 -21.85 -4.30
C GLU A 233 1.37 -22.10 -4.14
N VAL A 234 0.65 -22.02 -5.25
CA VAL A 234 -0.81 -22.16 -5.32
C VAL A 234 -1.26 -23.22 -6.31
N THR A 235 -0.37 -24.14 -6.70
CA THR A 235 -0.68 -25.30 -7.58
C THR A 235 -1.85 -26.13 -7.04
N ASP A 236 -1.90 -26.32 -5.72
CA ASP A 236 -3.09 -26.76 -5.00
C ASP A 236 -3.65 -25.57 -4.23
N PRO A 237 -4.69 -24.90 -4.75
CA PRO A 237 -5.19 -23.67 -4.14
C PRO A 237 -5.93 -23.88 -2.80
N GLU A 238 -6.31 -25.11 -2.47
CA GLU A 238 -6.87 -25.46 -1.14
C GLU A 238 -5.78 -25.70 -0.10
N SER A 239 -4.53 -25.96 -0.55
CA SER A 239 -3.36 -26.24 0.30
C SER A 239 -2.14 -25.42 -0.11
N PRO A 240 -2.23 -24.08 -0.14
CA PRO A 240 -1.14 -23.22 -0.58
C PRO A 240 0.09 -23.39 0.31
N ARG A 241 1.27 -23.34 -0.32
CA ARG A 241 2.55 -23.52 0.38
C ARG A 241 3.38 -22.24 0.34
N MET A 242 3.76 -21.75 1.51
CA MET A 242 4.70 -20.63 1.64
C MET A 242 6.07 -21.02 1.08
N VAL A 243 6.58 -20.29 0.08
CA VAL A 243 7.96 -20.42 -0.42
C VAL A 243 8.88 -19.54 0.42
N GLY A 244 8.55 -18.26 0.56
CA GLY A 244 9.35 -17.33 1.34
C GLY A 244 8.93 -15.88 1.20
N SER A 245 9.65 -15.00 1.89
CA SER A 245 9.51 -13.56 1.70
C SER A 245 10.85 -12.84 1.81
N LEU A 246 11.00 -11.78 1.02
CA LEU A 246 12.20 -10.93 0.93
C LEU A 246 11.88 -9.54 1.46
N ALA A 247 12.69 -9.05 2.38
CA ALA A 247 12.50 -7.71 2.96
C ALA A 247 12.94 -6.60 1.98
N SER A 248 12.24 -5.48 2.03
CA SER A 248 12.56 -4.25 1.30
C SER A 248 12.08 -3.04 2.08
N GLN A 249 12.38 -1.83 1.60
CA GLN A 249 11.88 -0.60 2.18
C GLN A 249 10.33 -0.58 2.19
N SER A 250 9.75 -0.06 3.27
CA SER A 250 8.29 0.04 3.39
C SER A 250 7.70 1.01 2.37
N THR A 251 6.65 0.56 1.70
CA THR A 251 5.83 1.36 0.78
C THR A 251 4.40 0.84 0.76
N ALA A 252 3.44 1.69 0.43
CA ALA A 252 2.04 1.29 0.24
C ALA A 252 1.79 0.62 -1.11
N TRP A 253 2.69 0.78 -2.08
CA TRP A 253 2.48 0.29 -3.44
C TRP A 253 3.71 -0.37 -4.04
N ARG A 254 3.49 -1.55 -4.62
CA ARG A 254 4.42 -2.27 -5.49
C ARG A 254 3.65 -2.76 -6.70
N ASP A 255 4.30 -2.82 -7.84
CA ASP A 255 3.81 -3.52 -9.03
C ASP A 255 4.80 -4.63 -9.38
N ILE A 256 4.27 -5.76 -9.88
CA ILE A 256 5.05 -6.99 -10.07
C ILE A 256 4.79 -7.52 -11.48
N LYS A 257 5.86 -7.89 -12.17
CA LYS A 257 5.79 -8.67 -13.42
C LYS A 257 6.83 -9.76 -13.40
N VAL A 258 6.52 -10.88 -14.04
CA VAL A 258 7.45 -12.01 -14.21
C VAL A 258 7.77 -12.20 -15.67
N TYR A 259 9.04 -12.46 -15.93
CA TYR A 259 9.54 -12.89 -17.23
C TYR A 259 10.36 -14.15 -17.08
N GLN A 260 10.14 -15.12 -18.01
CA GLN A 260 10.96 -16.31 -18.11
C GLN A 260 11.43 -16.52 -19.55
N HIS A 261 12.64 -17.03 -19.69
CA HIS A 261 13.24 -17.34 -20.99
C HIS A 261 13.97 -18.66 -20.95
N PHE A 262 14.00 -19.35 -22.08
CA PHE A 262 14.69 -20.63 -22.19
C PHE A 262 16.21 -20.42 -22.27
N ASN A 263 16.93 -20.95 -21.29
CA ASN A 263 18.36 -20.97 -21.24
C ASN A 263 18.91 -22.23 -21.94
N THR A 264 19.54 -22.04 -23.08
CA THR A 264 20.06 -23.15 -23.91
C THR A 264 21.27 -23.87 -23.28
N GLU A 265 21.99 -23.24 -22.36
CA GLU A 265 23.13 -23.84 -21.68
C GLU A 265 22.68 -24.82 -20.60
N THR A 266 21.64 -24.48 -19.87
CA THR A 266 21.08 -25.30 -18.78
C THR A 266 19.94 -26.20 -19.24
N ALA A 267 19.39 -25.96 -20.44
CA ALA A 267 18.16 -26.56 -20.96
C ALA A 267 16.95 -26.40 -20.01
N ARG A 268 16.89 -25.28 -19.30
CA ARG A 268 15.79 -24.90 -18.39
C ARG A 268 15.32 -23.50 -18.69
N TRP A 269 14.16 -23.16 -18.18
CA TRP A 269 13.65 -21.79 -18.19
C TRP A 269 14.22 -21.03 -17.00
N ASP A 270 14.88 -19.90 -17.26
CA ASP A 270 15.31 -18.97 -16.24
C ASP A 270 14.19 -17.96 -16.01
N SER A 271 13.75 -17.77 -14.77
CA SER A 271 12.61 -16.91 -14.40
C SER A 271 13.00 -15.87 -13.36
N TYR A 272 12.49 -14.64 -13.56
CA TYR A 272 12.77 -13.50 -12.71
C TYR A 272 11.50 -12.66 -12.49
N ALA A 273 11.30 -12.17 -11.26
CA ALA A 273 10.29 -11.15 -10.97
C ALA A 273 10.92 -9.77 -10.87
N TYR A 274 10.24 -8.78 -11.44
CA TYR A 274 10.59 -7.37 -11.39
C TYR A 274 9.56 -6.67 -10.53
N VAL A 275 10.01 -6.00 -9.45
CA VAL A 275 9.15 -5.43 -8.43
C VAL A 275 9.51 -3.97 -8.18
N THR A 276 8.57 -3.08 -8.41
CA THR A 276 8.72 -1.64 -8.11
C THR A 276 8.37 -1.33 -6.64
N ALA A 277 8.70 -0.11 -6.21
CA ALA A 277 8.36 0.40 -4.88
C ALA A 277 8.10 1.91 -4.96
N ASP A 278 6.82 2.29 -5.01
CA ASP A 278 6.42 3.69 -5.10
C ASP A 278 6.69 4.46 -3.80
N SER A 279 7.01 5.73 -3.93
CA SER A 279 7.35 6.63 -2.81
C SER A 279 8.44 6.10 -1.87
N ALA A 280 9.29 5.21 -2.39
CA ALA A 280 10.45 4.64 -1.70
C ALA A 280 11.75 5.19 -2.32
N SER A 281 12.86 5.10 -1.58
CA SER A 281 14.19 5.45 -2.09
C SER A 281 14.96 4.24 -2.63
N VAL A 282 14.27 3.13 -2.87
CA VAL A 282 14.81 1.94 -3.52
C VAL A 282 14.32 1.87 -4.96
N GLY A 283 15.15 1.31 -5.82
CA GLY A 283 14.80 1.05 -7.22
C GLY A 283 14.03 -0.25 -7.42
N THR A 284 13.95 -0.69 -8.69
CA THR A 284 13.28 -1.94 -9.05
C THR A 284 14.08 -3.14 -8.55
N MET A 285 13.44 -3.98 -7.72
CA MET A 285 14.03 -5.22 -7.22
C MET A 285 13.86 -6.33 -8.26
N ILE A 286 14.95 -7.03 -8.56
CA ILE A 286 14.97 -8.22 -9.42
C ILE A 286 15.13 -9.45 -8.54
N ILE A 287 14.13 -10.33 -8.57
CA ILE A 287 14.07 -11.55 -7.75
C ILE A 287 14.35 -12.77 -8.63
N ASP A 288 15.25 -13.63 -8.17
CA ASP A 288 15.53 -14.92 -8.76
C ASP A 288 14.43 -15.93 -8.37
N LEU A 289 13.78 -16.51 -9.36
CA LEU A 289 12.74 -17.54 -9.20
C LEU A 289 13.20 -18.92 -9.70
N ARG A 290 14.48 -19.07 -10.14
CA ARG A 290 15.00 -20.32 -10.73
C ARG A 290 15.12 -21.47 -9.74
N SER A 291 15.19 -21.15 -8.44
CA SER A 291 15.27 -22.15 -7.37
C SER A 291 13.89 -22.53 -6.78
N LEU A 292 12.81 -22.08 -7.41
CA LEU A 292 11.47 -22.54 -7.01
C LEU A 292 11.36 -24.07 -7.21
N PRO A 293 10.66 -24.76 -6.34
CA PRO A 293 9.85 -24.31 -5.22
C PRO A 293 10.59 -24.11 -3.88
N ASP A 294 11.89 -24.24 -3.84
CA ASP A 294 12.65 -24.36 -2.59
C ASP A 294 12.96 -22.99 -1.96
N GLU A 295 13.39 -22.01 -2.78
CA GLU A 295 13.79 -20.69 -2.29
C GLU A 295 13.64 -19.58 -3.35
N ILE A 296 13.68 -18.33 -2.87
CA ILE A 296 13.75 -17.11 -3.67
C ILE A 296 14.90 -16.23 -3.13
N SER A 297 15.54 -15.45 -4.01
CA SER A 297 16.61 -14.54 -3.61
C SER A 297 16.60 -13.24 -4.44
N VAL A 298 17.20 -12.18 -3.90
CA VAL A 298 17.41 -10.93 -4.65
C VAL A 298 18.62 -11.08 -5.55
N VAL A 299 18.47 -10.90 -6.86
CA VAL A 299 19.58 -10.84 -7.82
C VAL A 299 20.25 -9.49 -7.73
N SER A 300 19.48 -8.44 -7.87
CA SER A 300 19.93 -7.04 -7.86
C SER A 300 18.79 -6.09 -7.56
N ILE A 301 19.15 -4.84 -7.26
CA ILE A 301 18.23 -3.70 -7.22
C ILE A 301 18.73 -2.71 -8.26
N ASP A 302 17.91 -2.39 -9.24
CA ASP A 302 18.23 -1.33 -10.20
C ASP A 302 17.91 0.02 -9.56
N GLU A 303 18.96 0.77 -9.21
CA GLU A 303 18.85 2.04 -8.50
C GLU A 303 18.58 3.23 -9.44
N THR A 304 18.44 3.01 -10.75
CA THR A 304 18.21 4.10 -11.72
C THR A 304 16.77 4.60 -11.69
N ASP A 305 15.80 3.71 -11.43
CA ASP A 305 14.36 4.00 -11.41
C ASP A 305 13.79 3.88 -9.99
N ILE A 306 14.23 4.77 -9.12
CA ILE A 306 13.73 4.84 -7.73
C ILE A 306 12.30 5.38 -7.68
N SER A 307 11.52 4.95 -6.70
CA SER A 307 10.12 5.40 -6.50
C SER A 307 9.17 5.11 -7.67
N ALA A 308 9.46 4.08 -8.46
CA ALA A 308 8.60 3.71 -9.60
C ALA A 308 7.26 3.12 -9.12
N HIS A 309 6.17 3.59 -9.73
CA HIS A 309 4.81 3.15 -9.40
C HIS A 309 4.44 1.84 -10.12
N ASN A 310 4.65 1.78 -11.43
CA ASN A 310 4.25 0.64 -12.26
C ASN A 310 5.42 0.07 -13.06
N VAL A 311 5.31 -1.24 -13.34
CA VAL A 311 6.15 -1.96 -14.28
C VAL A 311 5.30 -2.72 -15.30
N TYR A 312 5.72 -2.69 -16.57
CA TYR A 312 5.05 -3.36 -17.66
C TYR A 312 6.06 -4.08 -18.55
N LEU A 313 5.74 -5.31 -18.97
CA LEU A 313 6.52 -6.06 -19.95
C LEU A 313 5.81 -6.02 -21.31
N SER A 314 6.43 -5.41 -22.33
CA SER A 314 5.92 -5.49 -23.68
C SER A 314 6.46 -6.73 -24.41
N ASN A 315 5.71 -7.17 -25.44
CA ASN A 315 6.07 -8.32 -26.27
C ASN A 315 6.18 -9.66 -25.49
N VAL A 316 5.39 -9.79 -24.45
CA VAL A 316 5.33 -10.97 -23.58
C VAL A 316 3.92 -11.54 -23.56
N ASP A 317 3.81 -12.85 -23.65
CA ASP A 317 2.59 -13.58 -23.30
C ASP A 317 2.49 -13.64 -21.76
N TYR A 318 1.53 -12.91 -21.21
CA TYR A 318 1.36 -12.80 -19.77
C TYR A 318 0.82 -14.07 -19.08
N SER A 319 0.26 -15.02 -19.85
CA SER A 319 -0.19 -16.29 -19.29
C SER A 319 0.98 -17.18 -18.85
N LEU A 320 2.11 -17.06 -19.55
CA LEU A 320 3.33 -17.83 -19.28
C LEU A 320 4.53 -16.97 -18.88
N GLY A 321 4.47 -15.65 -19.07
CA GLY A 321 5.60 -14.78 -18.83
C GLY A 321 6.74 -14.91 -19.83
N VAL A 322 6.47 -15.39 -21.08
CA VAL A 322 7.48 -15.64 -22.12
C VAL A 322 7.38 -14.63 -23.25
N ALA A 323 8.51 -14.36 -23.92
CA ALA A 323 8.52 -13.48 -25.08
C ALA A 323 7.63 -14.03 -26.21
N LEU A 324 6.92 -13.14 -26.89
CA LEU A 324 6.23 -13.47 -28.13
C LEU A 324 7.26 -13.78 -29.21
N ASN A 325 6.89 -14.69 -30.15
CA ASN A 325 7.80 -15.11 -31.21
C ASN A 325 8.29 -13.93 -32.06
N ASP A 326 9.58 -13.93 -32.34
CA ASP A 326 10.27 -12.99 -33.22
C ASP A 326 10.23 -11.50 -32.79
N VAL A 327 9.93 -11.22 -31.51
CA VAL A 327 9.98 -9.85 -30.96
C VAL A 327 10.74 -9.82 -29.66
N GLU A 328 11.52 -8.73 -29.48
CA GLU A 328 12.30 -8.49 -28.27
C GLU A 328 11.37 -8.04 -27.13
N PRO A 329 11.44 -8.62 -25.92
CA PRO A 329 10.72 -8.13 -24.76
C PRO A 329 11.39 -6.89 -24.16
N TYR A 330 10.59 -5.96 -23.65
CA TYR A 330 11.08 -4.76 -22.96
C TYR A 330 10.37 -4.58 -21.63
N LEU A 331 11.15 -4.21 -20.63
CA LEU A 331 10.65 -3.75 -19.34
C LEU A 331 10.44 -2.23 -19.38
N HIS A 332 9.24 -1.80 -19.11
CA HIS A 332 8.88 -0.38 -19.00
C HIS A 332 8.57 -0.05 -17.55
N ILE A 333 9.20 1.00 -17.03
CA ILE A 333 9.03 1.48 -15.66
C ILE A 333 8.41 2.87 -15.75
N ALA A 334 7.40 3.14 -14.92
CA ALA A 334 6.67 4.39 -14.94
C ALA A 334 6.38 4.91 -13.53
N GLY A 335 6.35 6.25 -13.41
CA GLY A 335 6.06 6.93 -12.16
C GLY A 335 7.27 7.14 -11.24
N SER A 336 8.50 7.02 -11.80
CA SER A 336 9.75 7.36 -11.11
C SER A 336 10.07 8.86 -11.17
#